data_32d589b5c118cccf82a84d6c01f2af69
#
_entry.id   32d589b5c118cccf82a84d6c01f2af69
#
_cell.length_a   1.000
_cell.length_b   1.000
_cell.length_c   1.000
_cell.angle_alpha   90.00
_cell.angle_beta   90.00
_cell.angle_gamma   90.00
#
_symmetry.space_group_name_H-M   'P 1'
#
loop_
_entity.id
_entity.type
_entity.pdbx_description
1 polymer ?
#
loop_
_entity_poly.entity_id
_entity_poly.type
_entity_poly.pdbx_seq_one_letter_code
_entity_poly.pdbx_strand_id
1 'polypeptide(L)' 'MYTLTVTKIDGKSHTEKASRPVVLIDHLESAAGRAGLEVKHIRTNLQGDILKDGQIVCEWAVTA' A
#
# COMPACT_ATOMS: atom_id res chain seq x y z
N MET A 1 10.22 -10.06 -10.25
CA MET A 1 8.82 -9.97 -9.81
C MET A 1 8.78 -9.25 -8.47
N TYR A 2 7.87 -8.29 -8.33
CA TYR A 2 7.72 -7.52 -7.10
C TYR A 2 6.43 -7.91 -6.40
N THR A 3 6.44 -7.82 -5.07
CA THR A 3 5.29 -8.15 -4.24
C THR A 3 4.90 -6.96 -3.39
N LEU A 4 3.65 -6.53 -3.50
CA LEU A 4 3.07 -5.55 -2.60
C LEU A 4 2.39 -6.30 -1.46
N THR A 5 2.70 -5.94 -0.23
CA THR A 5 2.03 -6.45 0.95
C THR A 5 1.37 -5.29 1.68
N VAL A 6 0.07 -5.40 1.91
CA VAL A 6 -0.69 -4.43 2.70
C VAL A 6 -1.14 -5.13 3.96
N THR A 7 -0.75 -4.60 5.10
CA THR A 7 -1.08 -5.18 6.41
C THR A 7 -1.99 -4.24 7.17
N LYS A 8 -3.17 -4.73 7.52
CA LYS A 8 -4.12 -3.96 8.33
C LYS A 8 -3.71 -3.97 9.79
N ILE A 9 -4.16 -2.96 10.51
CA ILE A 9 -3.87 -2.81 11.93
C ILE A 9 -4.36 -4.01 12.75
N ASP A 10 -5.41 -4.69 12.29
CA ASP A 10 -5.95 -5.89 12.95
C ASP A 10 -5.13 -7.15 12.68
N GLY A 11 -4.06 -7.05 11.91
CA GLY A 11 -3.17 -8.16 11.60
C GLY A 11 -3.44 -8.87 10.28
N LYS A 12 -4.52 -8.55 9.59
CA LYS A 12 -4.83 -9.15 8.29
C LYS A 12 -3.93 -8.53 7.21
N SER A 13 -3.47 -9.33 6.28
CA SER A 13 -2.64 -8.86 5.19
C SER A 13 -3.18 -9.32 3.84
N HIS A 14 -2.82 -8.55 2.81
CA HIS A 14 -3.17 -8.83 1.43
C HIS A 14 -1.92 -8.62 0.58
N THR A 15 -1.68 -9.50 -0.37
CA THR A 15 -0.52 -9.41 -1.25
C THR A 15 -0.93 -9.42 -2.71
N GLU A 16 -0.16 -8.68 -3.52
CA GLU A 16 -0.30 -8.69 -4.98
C GLU A 16 1.09 -8.70 -5.60
N LYS A 17 1.20 -9.22 -6.81
CA LYS A 17 2.48 -9.33 -7.52
C LYS A 17 2.38 -8.68 -8.89
N ALA A 18 3.48 -8.08 -9.33
CA ALA A 18 3.62 -7.53 -10.68
C ALA A 18 5.10 -7.50 -11.06
N SER A 19 5.36 -7.37 -12.35
CA SER A 19 6.73 -7.30 -12.86
C SER A 19 7.40 -5.95 -12.57
N ARG A 20 6.65 -4.92 -12.24
CA ARG A 20 7.16 -3.57 -11.97
C ARG A 20 6.52 -3.00 -10.70
N PRO A 21 7.32 -2.34 -9.83
CA PRO A 21 6.78 -1.76 -8.61
C PRO A 21 5.77 -0.64 -8.87
N VAL A 22 5.95 0.17 -9.93
CA VAL A 22 5.04 1.27 -10.24
C VAL A 22 3.60 0.78 -10.49
N VAL A 23 3.44 -0.38 -11.08
CA VAL A 23 2.12 -0.97 -11.33
C VAL A 23 1.42 -1.27 -10.00
N LEU A 24 2.15 -1.81 -9.04
CA LEU A 24 1.61 -2.11 -7.71
C LEU A 24 1.23 -0.85 -6.95
N ILE A 25 2.07 0.19 -7.03
CA ILE A 25 1.82 1.46 -6.35
C ILE A 25 0.60 2.15 -6.95
N ASP A 26 0.49 2.20 -8.28
CA ASP A 26 -0.67 2.77 -8.96
C ASP A 26 -1.96 2.06 -8.58
N HIS A 27 -1.92 0.74 -8.54
CA HIS A 27 -3.06 -0.06 -8.13
C HIS A 27 -3.47 0.24 -6.68
N LEU A 28 -2.49 0.32 -5.79
CA LEU A 28 -2.71 0.65 -4.39
C LEU A 28 -3.36 2.02 -4.23
N GLU A 29 -2.82 3.03 -4.90
CA GLU A 29 -3.34 4.40 -4.82
C GLU A 29 -4.76 4.49 -5.39
N SER A 30 -5.03 3.81 -6.50
CA SER A 30 -6.37 3.79 -7.08
C SER A 30 -7.38 3.12 -6.16
N ALA A 31 -7.02 1.99 -5.58
CA ALA A 31 -7.90 1.27 -4.66
C ALA A 31 -8.16 2.08 -3.39
N ALA A 32 -7.12 2.68 -2.83
CA ALA A 32 -7.23 3.52 -1.63
C ALA A 32 -8.10 4.74 -1.91
N GLY A 33 -7.92 5.39 -3.06
CA GLY A 33 -8.72 6.55 -3.44
C GLY A 33 -10.21 6.22 -3.53
N ARG A 34 -10.54 5.06 -4.10
CA ARG A 34 -11.94 4.62 -4.19
C ARG A 34 -12.55 4.33 -2.83
N ALA A 35 -11.73 3.91 -1.87
CA ALA A 35 -12.18 3.62 -0.51
C ALA A 35 -12.15 4.85 0.40
N GLY A 36 -11.74 6.02 -0.11
CA GLY A 36 -11.62 7.23 0.70
C GLY A 36 -10.40 7.23 1.61
N LEU A 37 -9.37 6.49 1.27
CA LEU A 37 -8.15 6.37 2.06
C LEU A 37 -7.02 7.19 1.44
N GLU A 38 -6.05 7.58 2.25
CA GLU A 38 -4.88 8.32 1.81
C GLU A 38 -3.64 7.43 1.90
N VAL A 39 -2.85 7.39 0.83
CA VAL A 39 -1.60 6.63 0.79
C VAL A 39 -0.43 7.57 1.07
N LYS A 40 0.36 7.26 2.09
CA LYS A 40 1.58 7.98 2.42
C LYS A 40 2.79 7.15 2.03
N HIS A 41 3.78 7.80 1.44
CA HIS A 41 5.04 7.17 1.07
C HIS A 41 6.12 7.55 2.08
N ILE A 42 6.83 6.56 2.59
CA ILE A 42 7.94 6.77 3.51
C ILE A 42 9.22 6.44 2.75
N ARG A 43 10.17 7.36 2.65
CA ARG A 43 11.50 7.20 2.05
C ARG A 43 11.53 7.00 0.53
N THR A 44 11.26 5.80 0.02
CA THR A 44 11.63 5.42 -1.35
C THR A 44 10.45 5.10 -2.25
N ASN A 45 9.23 5.43 -1.88
CA ASN A 45 8.01 5.04 -2.59
C ASN A 45 7.79 3.52 -2.63
N LEU A 46 8.56 2.76 -1.83
CA LEU A 46 8.43 1.30 -1.75
C LEU A 46 7.82 0.83 -0.44
N GLN A 47 7.54 1.74 0.46
CA GLN A 47 6.82 1.44 1.70
C GLN A 47 6.15 2.70 2.24
N GLY A 48 5.15 2.52 3.07
CA GLY A 48 4.44 3.63 3.66
C GLY A 48 3.24 3.21 4.49
N ASP A 49 2.38 4.17 4.75
CA ASP A 49 1.17 3.98 5.53
C ASP A 49 -0.06 4.29 4.70
N ILE A 50 -1.19 3.74 5.10
CA ILE A 50 -2.49 4.08 4.55
C ILE A 50 -3.34 4.66 5.69
N LEU A 51 -3.90 5.83 5.46
CA LEU A 51 -4.62 6.58 6.48
C LEU A 51 -6.08 6.77 6.12
N LYS A 52 -6.92 6.80 7.15
CA LYS A 52 -8.31 7.19 7.04
C LYS A 52 -8.57 8.28 8.07
N ASP A 53 -9.03 9.45 7.60
CA ASP A 53 -9.31 10.61 8.46
C ASP A 53 -8.10 10.98 9.33
N GLY A 54 -6.90 10.89 8.76
CA GLY A 54 -5.67 11.25 9.45
C GLY A 54 -5.10 10.16 10.37
N GLN A 55 -5.75 9.00 10.45
CA GLN A 55 -5.28 7.90 11.29
C GLN A 55 -4.78 6.74 10.45
N ILE A 56 -3.66 6.15 10.85
CA ILE A 56 -3.07 5.01 10.15
C ILE A 56 -3.96 3.79 10.36
N VAL A 57 -4.43 3.20 9.26
CA VAL A 57 -5.26 1.99 9.28
C VAL A 57 -4.56 0.79 8.65
N CYS A 58 -3.55 1.02 7.84
CA CYS A 58 -2.75 -0.04 7.21
C CYS A 58 -1.32 0.42 7.02
N GLU A 59 -0.44 -0.57 6.84
CA GLU A 59 0.92 -0.34 6.38
C GLU A 59 1.10 -1.09 5.07
N TRP A 60 1.98 -0.61 4.19
CA TRP A 60 2.25 -1.28 2.93
C TRP A 60 3.73 -1.26 2.61
N ALA A 61 4.17 -2.26 1.87
CA ALA A 61 5.54 -2.34 1.39
C ALA A 61 5.59 -3.12 0.08
N VAL A 62 6.52 -2.74 -0.79
CA VAL A 62 6.83 -3.48 -2.01
C VAL A 62 8.22 -4.06 -1.88
N THR A 63 8.33 -5.36 -2.11
CA THR A 63 9.60 -6.09 -2.05
C THR A 63 9.85 -6.82 -3.36
N ALA A 64 11.11 -7.03 -3.69
CA ALA A 64 11.49 -7.80 -4.86
C ALA A 64 11.39 -9.30 -4.61
#